data_c29b550e84a22e9f0cdf0e09dfb6a632
#
_entry.id   c29b550e84a22e9f0cdf0e09dfb6a632
#
_cell.length_a   1.000
_cell.length_b   1.000
_cell.length_c   1.000
_cell.angle_alpha   90.00
_cell.angle_beta   90.00
_cell.angle_gamma   90.00
#
_symmetry.space_group_name_H-M   'P 1'
#
loop_
_entity.id
_entity.type
_entity.pdbx_description
1 polymer ?
#
loop_
_entity_poly.entity_id
_entity_poly.type
_entity_poly.pdbx_seq_one_letter_code
_entity_poly.pdbx_strand_id
1 'polypeptide(L)'
;MIFASRASYLDDVDTVRPDNMQAAQLLTEHLIRNGHQRIAWLGGQSSSLTRAERVGGYCATLLKFGLPFHSDWVLECTSSQKQAAEAITALLRHNPTISAVVCYNETTAMGAWFGLLKAGRQSGESGVDRYFEQQVSLAAFTDATPTTLDDIPVTWASTPARELGITLADRMMQKITHEETHSRNLIIPARLIAAK
;
A
#
# COMPACT_ATOMS: atom_id res chain seq x y z
N MET A 1 8.58 6.20 26.46
CA MET A 1 7.60 6.64 25.43
C MET A 1 7.46 5.51 24.42
N ILE A 2 6.26 5.25 23.90
CA ILE A 2 5.99 4.21 22.88
C ILE A 2 5.23 4.86 21.73
N PHE A 3 5.71 4.66 20.50
CA PHE A 3 4.99 5.06 19.29
C PHE A 3 4.19 3.89 18.72
N ALA A 4 2.92 4.15 18.42
CA ALA A 4 2.03 3.21 17.75
C ALA A 4 1.91 3.51 16.25
N SER A 5 1.98 2.47 15.42
CA SER A 5 1.74 2.53 13.96
C SER A 5 2.69 3.44 13.16
N ARG A 6 3.73 3.98 13.78
CA ARG A 6 4.71 4.87 13.12
C ARG A 6 6.13 4.39 13.33
N ALA A 7 6.94 4.52 12.31
CA ALA A 7 8.38 4.39 12.45
C ALA A 7 8.97 5.63 13.14
N SER A 8 10.10 5.45 13.82
CA SER A 8 10.86 6.53 14.45
C SER A 8 12.34 6.35 14.13
N TYR A 9 13.05 7.46 13.99
CA TYR A 9 14.51 7.49 13.93
C TYR A 9 15.17 7.64 15.32
N LEU A 10 14.35 7.70 16.38
CA LEU A 10 14.85 7.85 17.75
C LEU A 10 15.16 6.48 18.33
N ASP A 11 16.38 6.29 18.78
CA ASP A 11 16.87 5.01 19.31
C ASP A 11 16.30 4.67 20.69
N ASP A 12 15.91 5.69 21.48
CA ASP A 12 15.42 5.53 22.86
C ASP A 12 13.89 5.37 22.97
N VAL A 13 13.22 5.12 21.86
CA VAL A 13 11.76 5.04 21.81
C VAL A 13 11.33 3.68 21.34
N ASP A 14 10.40 3.06 22.10
CA ASP A 14 9.71 1.87 21.61
C ASP A 14 8.81 2.20 20.44
N THR A 15 8.75 1.31 19.48
CA THR A 15 7.77 1.36 18.40
C THR A 15 7.04 0.04 18.26
N VAL A 16 5.73 0.10 18.04
CA VAL A 16 4.91 -1.04 17.63
C VAL A 16 4.21 -0.65 16.34
N ARG A 17 4.56 -1.26 15.24
CA ARG A 17 4.13 -0.82 13.92
C ARG A 17 4.03 -1.97 12.90
N PRO A 18 3.31 -1.78 11.79
CA PRO A 18 3.33 -2.73 10.69
C PRO A 18 4.74 -2.92 10.11
N ASP A 19 5.03 -4.12 9.62
CA ASP A 19 6.17 -4.35 8.74
C ASP A 19 5.83 -3.84 7.33
N ASN A 20 6.06 -2.55 7.12
CA ASN A 20 5.72 -1.86 5.87
C ASN A 20 6.47 -2.42 4.66
N MET A 21 7.72 -2.82 4.86
CA MET A 21 8.53 -3.38 3.77
C MET A 21 8.02 -4.76 3.37
N GLN A 22 7.78 -5.65 4.33
CA GLN A 22 7.22 -6.99 4.09
C GLN A 22 5.83 -6.90 3.46
N ALA A 23 4.96 -5.99 3.94
CA ALA A 23 3.64 -5.78 3.37
C ALA A 23 3.69 -5.37 1.89
N ALA A 24 4.60 -4.45 1.55
CA ALA A 24 4.80 -4.03 0.15
C ALA A 24 5.37 -5.15 -0.72
N GLN A 25 6.28 -5.97 -0.18
CA GLN A 25 6.79 -7.16 -0.87
C GLN A 25 5.67 -8.15 -1.17
N LEU A 26 4.78 -8.43 -0.21
CA LEU A 26 3.63 -9.32 -0.40
C LEU A 26 2.74 -8.85 -1.56
N LEU A 27 2.35 -7.57 -1.56
CA LEU A 27 1.48 -7.02 -2.60
C LEU A 27 2.15 -7.07 -3.98
N THR A 28 3.38 -6.62 -4.07
CA THR A 28 4.10 -6.54 -5.34
C THR A 28 4.38 -7.95 -5.90
N GLU A 29 4.80 -8.89 -5.05
CA GLU A 29 5.02 -10.28 -5.44
C GLU A 29 3.71 -10.94 -5.90
N HIS A 30 2.59 -10.69 -5.22
CA HIS A 30 1.28 -11.20 -5.63
C HIS A 30 0.90 -10.70 -7.03
N LEU A 31 1.06 -9.42 -7.31
CA LEU A 31 0.77 -8.87 -8.64
C LEU A 31 1.68 -9.49 -9.72
N ILE A 32 2.97 -9.64 -9.44
CA ILE A 32 3.92 -10.27 -10.38
C ILE A 32 3.54 -11.73 -10.66
N ARG A 33 3.19 -12.50 -9.62
CA ARG A 33 2.77 -13.92 -9.76
C ARG A 33 1.46 -14.07 -10.55
N ASN A 34 0.63 -13.04 -10.55
CA ASN A 34 -0.59 -12.95 -11.39
C ASN A 34 -0.31 -12.44 -12.81
N GLY A 35 0.96 -12.33 -13.22
CA GLY A 35 1.37 -11.99 -14.58
C GLY A 35 1.58 -10.51 -14.84
N HIS A 36 1.45 -9.64 -13.84
CA HIS A 36 1.72 -8.22 -14.02
C HIS A 36 3.23 -7.93 -14.08
N GLN A 37 3.67 -7.29 -15.15
CA GLN A 37 5.07 -6.88 -15.36
C GLN A 37 5.25 -5.36 -15.32
N ARG A 38 4.19 -4.61 -15.50
CA ARG A 38 4.16 -3.14 -15.52
C ARG A 38 3.31 -2.63 -14.39
N ILE A 39 3.95 -2.46 -13.24
CA ILE A 39 3.32 -2.16 -11.97
C ILE A 39 3.76 -0.76 -11.53
N ALA A 40 2.81 0.11 -11.22
CA ALA A 40 3.07 1.45 -10.72
C ALA A 40 2.81 1.57 -9.22
N TRP A 41 3.26 2.67 -8.66
CA TRP A 41 2.99 3.09 -7.29
C TRP A 41 2.18 4.38 -7.27
N LEU A 42 1.18 4.46 -6.39
CA LEU A 42 0.33 5.64 -6.23
C LEU A 42 0.20 6.05 -4.76
N GLY A 43 0.64 7.26 -4.44
CA GLY A 43 0.31 7.95 -3.21
C GLY A 43 1.40 8.00 -2.15
N GLY A 44 1.04 8.66 -1.06
CA GLY A 44 1.92 9.01 0.05
C GLY A 44 2.79 10.23 -0.27
N GLN A 45 3.21 10.93 0.77
CA GLN A 45 4.10 12.09 0.67
C GLN A 45 5.56 11.66 0.81
N SER A 46 6.46 12.28 0.07
CA SER A 46 7.90 11.96 0.06
C SER A 46 8.56 12.12 1.43
N SER A 47 8.04 12.98 2.29
CA SER A 47 8.49 13.17 3.68
C SER A 47 8.07 12.04 4.63
N SER A 48 7.22 11.10 4.20
CA SER A 48 6.72 10.01 5.05
C SER A 48 7.68 8.83 5.10
N LEU A 49 8.17 8.50 6.28
CA LEU A 49 8.98 7.30 6.49
C LEU A 49 8.22 6.00 6.16
N THR A 50 6.93 5.94 6.50
CA THR A 50 6.06 4.82 6.11
C THR A 50 6.01 4.64 4.60
N ARG A 51 5.91 5.74 3.84
CA ARG A 51 5.99 5.67 2.38
C ARG A 51 7.34 5.16 1.90
N ALA A 52 8.42 5.66 2.46
CA ALA A 52 9.78 5.25 2.08
C ALA A 52 9.98 3.74 2.28
N GLU A 53 9.53 3.18 3.40
CA GLU A 53 9.59 1.73 3.67
C GLU A 53 8.73 0.93 2.67
N ARG A 54 7.51 1.37 2.40
CA ARG A 54 6.59 0.70 1.46
C ARG A 54 7.10 0.76 0.02
N VAL A 55 7.55 1.92 -0.44
CA VAL A 55 8.18 2.08 -1.76
C VAL A 55 9.45 1.25 -1.85
N GLY A 56 10.25 1.20 -0.77
CA GLY A 56 11.43 0.35 -0.70
C GLY A 56 11.12 -1.12 -0.92
N GLY A 57 10.08 -1.66 -0.25
CA GLY A 57 9.62 -3.03 -0.45
C GLY A 57 9.11 -3.31 -1.87
N TYR A 58 8.36 -2.37 -2.44
CA TYR A 58 7.92 -2.41 -3.84
C TYR A 58 9.11 -2.47 -4.80
N CYS A 59 10.07 -1.54 -4.68
CA CYS A 59 11.27 -1.50 -5.54
C CYS A 59 12.12 -2.77 -5.40
N ALA A 60 12.37 -3.22 -4.17
CA ALA A 60 13.17 -4.43 -3.91
C ALA A 60 12.53 -5.66 -4.55
N THR A 61 11.20 -5.75 -4.56
CA THR A 61 10.49 -6.88 -5.17
C THR A 61 10.56 -6.84 -6.69
N LEU A 62 10.39 -5.66 -7.32
CA LEU A 62 10.60 -5.53 -8.76
C LEU A 62 11.98 -6.01 -9.18
N LEU A 63 13.02 -5.57 -8.47
CA LEU A 63 14.41 -5.96 -8.73
C LEU A 63 14.63 -7.48 -8.54
N LYS A 64 14.06 -8.05 -7.48
CA LYS A 64 14.13 -9.51 -7.20
C LYS A 64 13.57 -10.33 -8.36
N PHE A 65 12.54 -9.85 -9.03
CA PHE A 65 11.92 -10.53 -10.16
C PHE A 65 12.43 -10.06 -11.54
N GLY A 66 13.48 -9.25 -11.57
CA GLY A 66 14.08 -8.74 -12.81
C GLY A 66 13.20 -7.77 -13.60
N LEU A 67 12.24 -7.14 -12.93
CA LEU A 67 11.38 -6.13 -13.54
C LEU A 67 11.99 -4.73 -13.44
N PRO A 68 11.83 -3.87 -14.47
CA PRO A 68 12.39 -2.54 -14.45
C PRO A 68 11.67 -1.64 -13.44
N PHE A 69 12.46 -0.83 -12.74
CA PHE A 69 11.93 0.28 -11.94
C PHE A 69 11.87 1.54 -12.79
N HIS A 70 10.73 2.21 -12.78
CA HIS A 70 10.50 3.49 -13.45
C HIS A 70 10.11 4.56 -12.43
N SER A 71 10.93 5.57 -12.24
CA SER A 71 10.65 6.67 -11.30
C SER A 71 9.36 7.41 -11.64
N ASP A 72 9.05 7.55 -12.92
CA ASP A 72 7.85 8.22 -13.42
C ASP A 72 6.54 7.46 -13.11
N TRP A 73 6.65 6.20 -12.67
CA TRP A 73 5.52 5.38 -12.24
C TRP A 73 5.34 5.38 -10.72
N VAL A 74 6.14 6.16 -9.99
CA VAL A 74 6.06 6.30 -8.53
C VAL A 74 5.48 7.66 -8.20
N LEU A 75 4.14 7.74 -8.23
CA LEU A 75 3.43 9.00 -8.04
C LEU A 75 3.26 9.33 -6.56
N GLU A 76 3.47 10.60 -6.24
CA GLU A 76 3.15 11.20 -4.96
C GLU A 76 1.76 11.85 -5.02
N CYS A 77 0.93 11.59 -4.02
CA CYS A 77 -0.28 12.35 -3.77
C CYS A 77 -0.66 12.28 -2.29
N THR A 78 -1.44 13.24 -1.82
CA THR A 78 -2.01 13.19 -0.48
C THR A 78 -3.04 12.05 -0.37
N SER A 79 -3.38 11.64 0.86
CA SER A 79 -4.43 10.65 1.10
C SER A 79 -5.81 11.26 0.86
N SER A 80 -6.10 11.55 -0.41
CA SER A 80 -7.34 12.11 -0.91
C SER A 80 -7.86 11.26 -2.08
N GLN A 81 -9.11 10.81 -1.99
CA GLN A 81 -9.74 10.03 -3.06
C GLN A 81 -9.77 10.80 -4.39
N LYS A 82 -10.05 12.11 -4.34
CA LYS A 82 -10.08 12.98 -5.51
C LYS A 82 -8.72 13.04 -6.19
N GLN A 83 -7.66 13.33 -5.43
CA GLN A 83 -6.29 13.41 -5.98
C GLN A 83 -5.82 12.06 -6.51
N ALA A 84 -6.13 10.96 -5.83
CA ALA A 84 -5.79 9.64 -6.29
C ALA A 84 -6.51 9.27 -7.60
N ALA A 85 -7.79 9.63 -7.74
CA ALA A 85 -8.56 9.43 -8.97
C ALA A 85 -7.98 10.23 -10.15
N GLU A 86 -7.61 11.48 -9.93
CA GLU A 86 -6.97 12.32 -10.94
C GLU A 86 -5.58 11.78 -11.33
N ALA A 87 -4.79 11.39 -10.35
CA ALA A 87 -3.43 10.89 -10.55
C ALA A 87 -3.39 9.58 -11.32
N ILE A 88 -4.24 8.59 -10.97
CA ILE A 88 -4.29 7.31 -11.70
C ILE A 88 -4.75 7.52 -13.13
N THR A 89 -5.73 8.38 -13.35
CA THR A 89 -6.22 8.67 -14.69
C THR A 89 -5.14 9.31 -15.56
N ALA A 90 -4.39 10.27 -15.02
CA ALA A 90 -3.27 10.90 -15.71
C ALA A 90 -2.14 9.90 -15.98
N LEU A 91 -1.78 9.07 -15.00
CA LEU A 91 -0.76 8.03 -15.13
C LEU A 91 -1.06 7.09 -16.30
N LEU A 92 -2.27 6.54 -16.36
CA LEU A 92 -2.67 5.57 -17.37
C LEU A 92 -2.81 6.18 -18.76
N ARG A 93 -3.17 7.45 -18.87
CA ARG A 93 -3.17 8.16 -20.17
C ARG A 93 -1.77 8.25 -20.77
N HIS A 94 -0.76 8.52 -19.95
CA HIS A 94 0.63 8.64 -20.39
C HIS A 94 1.32 7.27 -20.49
N ASN A 95 0.87 6.29 -19.72
CA ASN A 95 1.47 4.96 -19.62
C ASN A 95 0.39 3.86 -19.73
N PRO A 96 -0.21 3.68 -20.91
CA PRO A 96 -1.36 2.79 -21.10
C PRO A 96 -1.05 1.30 -20.92
N THR A 97 0.21 0.94 -20.84
CA THR A 97 0.66 -0.45 -20.67
C THR A 97 0.81 -0.86 -19.19
N ILE A 98 0.63 0.07 -18.24
CA ILE A 98 0.56 -0.27 -16.83
C ILE A 98 -0.70 -1.12 -16.58
N SER A 99 -0.51 -2.28 -15.98
CA SER A 99 -1.59 -3.25 -15.73
C SER A 99 -1.92 -3.43 -14.25
N ALA A 100 -1.09 -2.89 -13.35
CA ALA A 100 -1.36 -2.94 -11.92
C ALA A 100 -0.80 -1.71 -11.20
N VAL A 101 -1.42 -1.35 -10.08
CA VAL A 101 -1.00 -0.22 -9.25
C VAL A 101 -1.03 -0.61 -7.77
N VAL A 102 0.07 -0.39 -7.08
CA VAL A 102 0.15 -0.48 -5.62
C VAL A 102 -0.17 0.90 -5.03
N CYS A 103 -1.23 0.99 -4.25
CA CYS A 103 -1.71 2.21 -3.63
C CYS A 103 -1.22 2.33 -2.19
N TYR A 104 -0.85 3.54 -1.78
CA TYR A 104 -0.24 3.81 -0.48
C TYR A 104 -1.11 3.41 0.72
N ASN A 105 -2.43 3.57 0.65
CA ASN A 105 -3.40 3.23 1.71
C ASN A 105 -4.81 3.02 1.12
N GLU A 106 -5.78 2.71 1.98
CA GLU A 106 -7.19 2.52 1.59
C GLU A 106 -7.78 3.71 0.85
N THR A 107 -7.58 4.93 1.37
CA THR A 107 -8.13 6.15 0.76
C THR A 107 -7.62 6.34 -0.66
N THR A 108 -6.32 6.07 -0.88
CA THR A 108 -5.71 6.14 -2.21
C THR A 108 -6.26 5.04 -3.13
N ALA A 109 -6.43 3.82 -2.63
CA ALA A 109 -6.98 2.70 -3.41
C ALA A 109 -8.44 2.95 -3.83
N MET A 110 -9.25 3.46 -2.90
CA MET A 110 -10.65 3.82 -3.20
C MET A 110 -10.73 4.92 -4.25
N GLY A 111 -9.88 5.95 -4.12
CA GLY A 111 -9.81 7.01 -5.12
C GLY A 111 -9.37 6.50 -6.49
N ALA A 112 -8.36 5.62 -6.54
CA ALA A 112 -7.91 4.98 -7.75
C ALA A 112 -9.03 4.16 -8.41
N TRP A 113 -9.73 3.32 -7.64
CA TRP A 113 -10.87 2.54 -8.12
C TRP A 113 -11.97 3.41 -8.69
N PHE A 114 -12.39 4.46 -7.98
CA PHE A 114 -13.39 5.40 -8.49
C PHE A 114 -12.92 6.13 -9.76
N GLY A 115 -11.64 6.49 -9.85
CA GLY A 115 -11.05 7.06 -11.05
C GLY A 115 -11.16 6.13 -12.26
N LEU A 116 -10.86 4.85 -12.07
CA LEU A 116 -10.99 3.83 -13.11
C LEU A 116 -12.45 3.63 -13.54
N LEU A 117 -13.38 3.52 -12.58
CA LEU A 117 -14.80 3.39 -12.87
C LEU A 117 -15.36 4.59 -13.64
N LYS A 118 -14.98 5.80 -13.24
CA LYS A 118 -15.41 7.03 -13.90
C LYS A 118 -14.89 7.10 -15.34
N ALA A 119 -13.63 6.74 -15.55
CA ALA A 119 -13.04 6.73 -16.87
C ALA A 119 -13.72 5.72 -17.79
N GLY A 120 -13.99 4.49 -17.33
CA GLY A 120 -14.73 3.48 -18.08
C GLY A 120 -16.17 3.89 -18.42
N ARG A 121 -16.81 4.72 -17.60
CA ARG A 121 -18.17 5.24 -17.87
C ARG A 121 -18.20 6.42 -18.84
N GLN A 122 -17.11 7.19 -18.95
CA GLN A 122 -17.03 8.36 -19.84
C GLN A 122 -16.62 8.02 -21.27
N SER A 123 -16.19 6.80 -21.51
CA SER A 123 -15.50 6.40 -22.73
C SER A 123 -16.43 5.85 -23.83
N GLY A 124 -17.72 6.15 -23.79
CA GLY A 124 -18.72 5.62 -24.75
C GLY A 124 -18.58 6.02 -26.22
N GLU A 125 -17.59 6.78 -26.66
CA GLU A 125 -17.52 7.22 -28.07
C GLU A 125 -16.14 7.34 -28.73
N SER A 126 -15.01 7.06 -28.10
CA SER A 126 -13.72 7.15 -28.81
C SER A 126 -12.63 6.32 -28.17
N GLY A 127 -11.83 5.67 -28.96
CA GLY A 127 -10.61 4.84 -28.73
C GLY A 127 -9.88 4.82 -27.38
N VAL A 128 -10.35 5.57 -26.41
CA VAL A 128 -9.95 5.56 -25.01
C VAL A 128 -10.52 4.32 -24.30
N ASP A 129 -11.61 3.74 -24.83
CA ASP A 129 -12.28 2.56 -24.30
C ASP A 129 -11.35 1.35 -24.13
N ARG A 130 -10.42 1.18 -25.05
CA ARG A 130 -9.46 0.07 -25.00
C ARG A 130 -8.49 0.12 -23.82
N TYR A 131 -8.26 1.30 -23.23
CA TYR A 131 -7.36 1.44 -22.07
C TYR A 131 -8.02 0.97 -20.76
N PHE A 132 -9.33 1.07 -20.67
CA PHE A 132 -10.08 0.73 -19.47
C PHE A 132 -10.74 -0.66 -19.55
N GLU A 133 -10.81 -1.26 -20.73
CA GLU A 133 -11.14 -2.69 -20.90
C GLU A 133 -10.00 -3.59 -20.36
N GLN A 134 -8.78 -3.11 -20.28
CA GLN A 134 -7.73 -3.80 -19.53
C GLN A 134 -7.98 -3.56 -18.04
N GLN A 135 -8.42 -4.60 -17.34
CA GLN A 135 -8.56 -4.56 -15.90
C GLN A 135 -7.23 -4.18 -15.26
N VAL A 136 -7.14 -2.95 -14.74
CA VAL A 136 -6.01 -2.51 -13.94
C VAL A 136 -6.19 -3.08 -12.53
N SER A 137 -5.32 -3.99 -12.13
CA SER A 137 -5.34 -4.57 -10.79
C SER A 137 -4.85 -3.58 -9.76
N LEU A 138 -5.61 -3.43 -8.67
CA LEU A 138 -5.25 -2.57 -7.54
C LEU A 138 -4.81 -3.41 -6.34
N ALA A 139 -3.77 -2.95 -5.67
CA ALA A 139 -3.32 -3.51 -4.41
C ALA A 139 -3.02 -2.40 -3.42
N ALA A 140 -3.29 -2.60 -2.13
CA ALA A 140 -3.09 -1.56 -1.12
C ALA A 140 -2.91 -2.13 0.30
N PHE A 141 -2.60 -1.25 1.24
CA PHE A 141 -2.38 -1.55 2.65
C PHE A 141 -3.62 -1.17 3.45
N THR A 142 -3.94 -1.99 4.47
CA THR A 142 -5.08 -1.77 5.36
C THR A 142 -4.79 -2.22 6.79
N ASP A 143 -5.49 -1.65 7.76
CA ASP A 143 -5.58 -2.12 9.13
C ASP A 143 -6.93 -2.79 9.43
N ALA A 144 -7.82 -2.85 8.43
CA ALA A 144 -9.11 -3.50 8.54
C ALA A 144 -9.01 -5.03 8.54
N THR A 145 -10.07 -5.67 9.04
CA THR A 145 -10.22 -7.13 8.96
C THR A 145 -10.74 -7.57 7.60
N PRO A 146 -10.46 -8.81 7.16
CA PRO A 146 -10.87 -9.32 5.85
C PRO A 146 -12.36 -9.16 5.54
N THR A 147 -13.22 -9.35 6.55
CA THR A 147 -14.68 -9.33 6.39
C THR A 147 -15.27 -7.99 5.98
N THR A 148 -14.53 -6.90 6.15
CA THR A 148 -15.00 -5.54 5.77
C THR A 148 -14.59 -5.14 4.34
N LEU A 149 -13.77 -5.94 3.67
CA LEU A 149 -13.15 -5.61 2.38
C LEU A 149 -13.57 -6.52 1.23
N ASP A 150 -14.44 -7.49 1.50
CA ASP A 150 -14.76 -8.59 0.57
C ASP A 150 -15.38 -8.17 -0.78
N ASP A 151 -16.04 -7.00 -0.82
CA ASP A 151 -16.74 -6.51 -2.01
C ASP A 151 -15.92 -5.48 -2.82
N ILE A 152 -14.68 -5.19 -2.39
CA ILE A 152 -13.83 -4.19 -3.05
C ILE A 152 -12.79 -4.92 -3.90
N PRO A 153 -12.70 -4.65 -5.22
CA PRO A 153 -11.77 -5.34 -6.12
C PRO A 153 -10.32 -4.84 -5.95
N VAL A 154 -9.81 -4.93 -4.74
CA VAL A 154 -8.45 -4.54 -4.35
C VAL A 154 -7.82 -5.68 -3.56
N THR A 155 -6.58 -6.02 -3.89
CA THR A 155 -5.78 -6.93 -3.07
C THR A 155 -5.16 -6.16 -1.90
N TRP A 156 -5.33 -6.68 -0.68
CA TRP A 156 -4.90 -5.98 0.52
C TRP A 156 -3.74 -6.68 1.22
N ALA A 157 -2.79 -5.90 1.72
CA ALA A 157 -1.89 -6.32 2.79
C ALA A 157 -2.44 -5.77 4.11
N SER A 158 -3.00 -6.65 4.92
CA SER A 158 -3.66 -6.30 6.18
C SER A 158 -2.74 -6.54 7.37
N THR A 159 -2.57 -5.50 8.21
CA THR A 159 -2.02 -5.62 9.55
C THR A 159 -3.11 -5.20 10.53
N PRO A 160 -3.89 -6.14 11.10
CA PRO A 160 -5.07 -5.81 11.88
C PRO A 160 -4.74 -4.92 13.07
N ALA A 161 -5.49 -3.82 13.24
CA ALA A 161 -5.31 -2.85 14.32
C ALA A 161 -5.40 -3.50 15.71
N ARG A 162 -6.18 -4.58 15.86
CA ARG A 162 -6.27 -5.35 17.11
C ARG A 162 -4.94 -6.00 17.50
N GLU A 163 -4.22 -6.59 16.55
CA GLU A 163 -2.91 -7.23 16.80
C GLU A 163 -1.88 -6.16 17.23
N LEU A 164 -1.89 -5.01 16.56
CA LEU A 164 -1.06 -3.87 16.96
C LEU A 164 -1.39 -3.39 18.37
N GLY A 165 -2.69 -3.27 18.70
CA GLY A 165 -3.16 -2.82 20.02
C GLY A 165 -2.76 -3.77 21.14
N ILE A 166 -2.89 -5.09 20.95
CA ILE A 166 -2.47 -6.11 21.93
C ILE A 166 -0.96 -6.01 22.17
N THR A 167 -0.15 -6.02 21.12
CA THR A 167 1.32 -5.93 21.24
C THR A 167 1.75 -4.62 21.92
N LEU A 168 1.06 -3.51 21.62
CA LEU A 168 1.30 -2.22 22.24
C LEU A 168 1.00 -2.26 23.74
N ALA A 169 -0.15 -2.83 24.14
CA ALA A 169 -0.55 -2.96 25.54
C ALA A 169 0.44 -3.83 26.33
N ASP A 170 0.82 -4.99 25.79
CA ASP A 170 1.80 -5.88 26.41
C ASP A 170 3.14 -5.17 26.60
N ARG A 171 3.61 -4.41 25.60
CA ARG A 171 4.84 -3.64 25.71
C ARG A 171 4.75 -2.52 26.75
N MET A 172 3.62 -1.85 26.85
CA MET A 172 3.37 -0.85 27.90
C MET A 172 3.43 -1.46 29.29
N MET A 173 2.78 -2.61 29.49
CA MET A 173 2.81 -3.31 30.77
C MET A 173 4.21 -3.71 31.18
N GLN A 174 5.01 -4.30 30.29
CA GLN A 174 6.42 -4.64 30.55
C GLN A 174 7.24 -3.44 31.02
N LYS A 175 7.01 -2.26 30.43
CA LYS A 175 7.69 -1.02 30.86
C LYS A 175 7.21 -0.49 32.21
N ILE A 176 5.92 -0.61 32.51
CA ILE A 176 5.35 -0.16 33.77
C ILE A 176 5.82 -1.06 34.92
N THR A 177 5.88 -2.37 34.69
CA THR A 177 6.33 -3.33 35.70
C THR A 177 7.89 -3.40 35.83
N HIS A 178 8.61 -2.59 35.05
CA HIS A 178 10.09 -2.58 34.99
C HIS A 178 10.72 -3.94 34.64
N GLU A 179 9.96 -4.84 34.03
CA GLU A 179 10.47 -6.15 33.57
C GLU A 179 11.48 -5.96 32.43
N GLU A 180 11.31 -4.86 31.66
CA GLU A 180 12.20 -4.55 30.58
C GLU A 180 12.37 -3.03 30.35
N THR A 181 13.64 -2.59 30.38
CA THR A 181 13.99 -1.16 30.29
C THR A 181 14.47 -0.74 28.88
N HIS A 182 14.99 -1.70 28.07
CA HIS A 182 15.52 -1.38 26.75
C HIS A 182 14.42 -1.03 25.76
N SER A 183 14.72 -0.10 24.86
CA SER A 183 13.82 0.27 23.76
C SER A 183 13.78 -0.83 22.70
N ARG A 184 12.58 -1.12 22.17
CA ARG A 184 12.36 -2.15 21.14
C ARG A 184 11.58 -1.61 19.97
N ASN A 185 11.95 -2.05 18.78
CA ASN A 185 11.20 -1.83 17.57
C ASN A 185 10.46 -3.14 17.23
N LEU A 186 9.17 -3.20 17.55
CA LEU A 186 8.31 -4.34 17.29
C LEU A 186 7.56 -4.12 15.98
N ILE A 187 7.84 -4.99 15.02
CA ILE A 187 7.18 -4.96 13.71
C ILE A 187 6.24 -6.14 13.56
N ILE A 188 5.03 -5.88 13.06
CA ILE A 188 3.97 -6.87 12.90
C ILE A 188 3.78 -7.16 11.42
N PRO A 189 3.95 -8.42 10.98
CA PRO A 189 3.82 -8.77 9.59
C PRO A 189 2.38 -8.62 9.09
N ALA A 190 2.23 -8.21 7.86
CA ALA A 190 0.94 -8.17 7.17
C ALA A 190 0.57 -9.54 6.62
N ARG A 191 -0.73 -9.74 6.41
CA ARG A 191 -1.32 -10.89 5.72
C ARG A 191 -1.94 -10.44 4.40
N LEU A 192 -1.82 -11.26 3.38
CA LEU A 192 -2.42 -10.98 2.08
C LEU A 192 -3.90 -11.38 2.07
N ILE A 193 -4.74 -10.49 1.55
CA ILE A 193 -6.15 -10.72 1.25
C ILE A 193 -6.31 -10.43 -0.24
N ALA A 194 -6.39 -11.49 -1.05
CA ALA A 194 -6.53 -11.35 -2.49
C ALA A 194 -7.91 -10.80 -2.86
N ALA A 195 -7.97 -9.96 -3.90
CA ALA A 195 -9.22 -9.56 -4.52
C ALA A 195 -9.95 -10.81 -5.09
N LYS A 196 -11.28 -10.80 -5.00
CA LYS A 196 -12.15 -11.85 -5.56
C LYS A 196 -12.45 -11.59 -7.02
#